data_5a2bbba9aab7ea029372ac9ca71afea0
#
_entry.id   5a2bbba9aab7ea029372ac9ca71afea0
#
_cell.length_a   1.000
_cell.length_b   1.000
_cell.length_c   1.000
_cell.angle_alpha   90.00
_cell.angle_beta   90.00
_cell.angle_gamma   90.00
#
_symmetry.space_group_name_H-M   'P 1'
#
loop_
_entity.id
_entity.type
_entity.pdbx_description
1 polymer ?
#
loop_
_entity_poly.entity_id
_entity_poly.type
_entity_poly.pdbx_seq_one_letter_code
_entity_poly.pdbx_strand_id
1 'polypeptide(L)'
;MRSLVALTLSVFALGSAHAQQPSDPPPPPQDIVLGSPEASLEIIEYGSYACPHCGHFHENDWHMINSEFVETGQVRFIFRPIVTPPEQMAAAGAFLSYCVDDARYYDAVDLLFMEQSNIIEGMRNREDVLGIYTRIAGALGRSRDEMLACFNDEANNTRLMSNLYQASQDGVMGTPSFLFNGVLLSSQQVDGEYIFIYGDEPLILNGDRVPAEFTEDSFRRIILHFLTESDSD
;
A
#
# COMPACT_ATOMS: atom_id res chain seq x y z
N MET A 1 38.01 40.58 65.58
CA MET A 1 37.67 40.57 64.17
C MET A 1 37.37 39.15 63.81
N ARG A 2 36.07 38.81 63.65
CA ARG A 2 35.62 37.44 63.30
C ARG A 2 35.19 37.48 61.85
N SER A 3 35.92 36.78 60.99
CA SER A 3 35.58 36.62 59.58
C SER A 3 34.54 35.49 59.45
N LEU A 4 33.38 35.81 58.88
CA LEU A 4 32.36 34.91 58.48
C LEU A 4 32.70 34.42 57.05
N VAL A 5 32.91 33.12 56.89
CA VAL A 5 33.03 32.47 55.60
C VAL A 5 31.62 32.04 55.18
N ALA A 6 31.11 32.59 54.08
CA ALA A 6 29.85 32.21 53.48
C ALA A 6 30.08 30.98 52.57
N LEU A 7 29.42 29.88 52.91
CA LEU A 7 29.40 28.66 52.13
C LEU A 7 28.27 28.76 51.10
N THR A 8 28.60 28.91 49.83
CA THR A 8 27.61 28.87 48.73
C THR A 8 27.31 27.42 48.33
N LEU A 9 26.10 26.96 48.61
CA LEU A 9 25.58 25.65 48.10
C LEU A 9 25.24 25.84 46.62
N SER A 10 25.98 25.16 45.73
CA SER A 10 25.58 25.01 44.32
C SER A 10 24.60 23.86 44.18
N VAL A 11 23.35 24.19 43.86
CA VAL A 11 22.31 23.18 43.53
C VAL A 11 22.55 22.72 42.11
N PHE A 12 23.02 21.48 41.94
CA PHE A 12 23.05 20.82 40.65
C PHE A 12 21.61 20.37 40.28
N ALA A 13 21.00 21.02 39.29
CA ALA A 13 19.75 20.59 38.70
C ALA A 13 20.04 19.32 37.87
N LEU A 14 19.62 18.18 38.39
CA LEU A 14 19.54 16.95 37.62
C LEU A 14 18.46 17.09 36.52
N GLY A 15 18.92 17.36 35.30
CA GLY A 15 18.07 17.31 34.13
C GLY A 15 17.51 15.90 33.96
N SER A 16 16.20 15.74 34.18
CA SER A 16 15.50 14.51 33.86
C SER A 16 15.60 14.27 32.34
N ALA A 17 16.40 13.28 31.93
CA ALA A 17 16.32 12.75 30.58
C ALA A 17 14.91 12.17 30.40
N HIS A 18 14.08 12.86 29.61
CA HIS A 18 12.84 12.28 29.12
C HIS A 18 13.22 11.10 28.22
N ALA A 19 13.06 9.88 28.71
CA ALA A 19 12.99 8.72 27.85
C ALA A 19 11.82 8.96 26.90
N GLN A 20 12.10 9.02 25.58
CA GLN A 20 11.05 9.04 24.58
C GLN A 20 10.19 7.80 24.80
N GLN A 21 8.93 8.02 25.18
CA GLN A 21 7.94 6.96 25.21
C GLN A 21 7.84 6.40 23.78
N PRO A 22 7.62 5.07 23.61
CA PRO A 22 7.27 4.53 22.31
C PRO A 22 6.11 5.35 21.77
N SER A 23 6.24 5.91 20.57
CA SER A 23 5.14 6.61 19.93
C SER A 23 3.95 5.64 19.81
N ASP A 24 2.76 6.10 20.19
CA ASP A 24 1.55 5.32 19.99
C ASP A 24 1.48 4.85 18.52
N PRO A 25 0.92 3.66 18.25
CA PRO A 25 0.75 3.19 16.89
C PRO A 25 -0.06 4.22 16.08
N PRO A 26 0.22 4.37 14.78
CA PRO A 26 -0.58 5.24 13.93
C PRO A 26 -2.04 4.78 13.91
N PRO A 27 -2.99 5.65 13.51
CA PRO A 27 -4.38 5.26 13.34
C PRO A 27 -4.49 4.12 12.31
N PRO A 28 -5.60 3.36 12.30
CA PRO A 28 -5.81 2.32 11.29
C PRO A 28 -5.83 2.92 9.87
N PRO A 29 -5.56 2.12 8.82
CA PRO A 29 -5.67 2.55 7.44
C PRO A 29 -7.03 3.17 7.12
N GLN A 30 -7.02 4.22 6.29
CA GLN A 30 -8.22 4.86 5.75
C GLN A 30 -8.48 4.30 4.35
N ASP A 31 -9.14 3.16 4.30
CA ASP A 31 -9.38 2.43 3.07
C ASP A 31 -10.45 3.10 2.20
N ILE A 32 -10.21 3.12 0.89
CA ILE A 32 -11.20 3.42 -0.12
C ILE A 32 -11.53 2.11 -0.81
N VAL A 33 -12.76 1.65 -0.63
CA VAL A 33 -13.23 0.36 -1.15
C VAL A 33 -13.80 0.56 -2.53
N LEU A 34 -13.38 -0.27 -3.48
CA LEU A 34 -13.99 -0.41 -4.80
C LEU A 34 -14.86 -1.67 -4.82
N GLY A 35 -16.03 -1.58 -5.43
CA GLY A 35 -17.00 -2.68 -5.51
C GLY A 35 -18.08 -2.60 -4.44
N SER A 36 -18.84 -3.68 -4.30
CA SER A 36 -19.98 -3.74 -3.38
C SER A 36 -19.52 -3.91 -1.93
N PRO A 37 -20.07 -3.16 -0.97
CA PRO A 37 -19.84 -3.43 0.45
C PRO A 37 -20.37 -4.80 0.90
N GLU A 38 -21.30 -5.39 0.15
CA GLU A 38 -21.91 -6.70 0.41
C GLU A 38 -21.18 -7.86 -0.30
N ALA A 39 -20.03 -7.57 -0.96
CA ALA A 39 -19.25 -8.60 -1.64
C ALA A 39 -18.78 -9.67 -0.65
N SER A 40 -18.88 -10.94 -1.03
CA SER A 40 -18.51 -12.08 -0.19
C SER A 40 -16.99 -12.27 -0.08
N LEU A 41 -16.22 -11.68 -0.99
CA LEU A 41 -14.76 -11.74 -0.97
C LEU A 41 -14.16 -10.33 -0.90
N GLU A 42 -13.28 -10.11 0.07
CA GLU A 42 -12.42 -8.93 0.15
C GLU A 42 -11.03 -9.27 -0.34
N ILE A 43 -10.50 -8.41 -1.22
CA ILE A 43 -9.09 -8.46 -1.66
C ILE A 43 -8.43 -7.14 -1.30
N ILE A 44 -7.36 -7.21 -0.51
CA ILE A 44 -6.50 -6.05 -0.22
C ILE A 44 -5.18 -6.24 -0.95
N GLU A 45 -4.81 -5.29 -1.80
CA GLU A 45 -3.49 -5.21 -2.39
C GLU A 45 -2.63 -4.22 -1.60
N TYR A 46 -1.50 -4.69 -1.09
CA TYR A 46 -0.39 -3.82 -0.70
C TYR A 46 0.52 -3.64 -1.89
N GLY A 47 0.47 -2.47 -2.50
CA GLY A 47 1.21 -2.15 -3.70
C GLY A 47 2.11 -0.92 -3.54
N SER A 48 3.00 -0.70 -4.50
CA SER A 48 3.85 0.48 -4.52
C SER A 48 3.93 1.05 -5.92
N TYR A 49 3.72 2.36 -6.04
CA TYR A 49 3.87 3.06 -7.31
C TYR A 49 5.30 3.04 -7.87
N ALA A 50 6.29 2.67 -7.04
CA ALA A 50 7.68 2.51 -7.47
C ALA A 50 8.04 1.05 -7.82
N CYS A 51 7.13 0.09 -7.57
CA CYS A 51 7.38 -1.34 -7.83
C CYS A 51 6.98 -1.73 -9.26
N PRO A 52 7.91 -2.17 -10.13
CA PRO A 52 7.57 -2.61 -11.49
C PRO A 52 6.61 -3.81 -11.54
N HIS A 53 6.67 -4.70 -10.54
CA HIS A 53 5.75 -5.85 -10.47
C HIS A 53 4.31 -5.43 -10.17
N CYS A 54 4.11 -4.36 -9.37
CA CYS A 54 2.79 -3.75 -9.18
C CYS A 54 2.29 -3.13 -10.48
N GLY A 55 3.16 -2.40 -11.21
CA GLY A 55 2.81 -1.88 -12.52
C GLY A 55 2.38 -2.97 -13.49
N HIS A 56 3.13 -4.08 -13.52
CA HIS A 56 2.78 -5.24 -14.35
C HIS A 56 1.41 -5.82 -13.98
N PHE A 57 1.12 -5.97 -12.68
CA PHE A 57 -0.19 -6.45 -12.20
C PHE A 57 -1.32 -5.52 -12.66
N HIS A 58 -1.18 -4.21 -12.47
CA HIS A 58 -2.19 -3.24 -12.89
C HIS A 58 -2.36 -3.15 -14.42
N GLU A 59 -1.30 -3.37 -15.19
CA GLU A 59 -1.36 -3.38 -16.65
C GLU A 59 -2.02 -4.65 -17.23
N ASN A 60 -1.79 -5.81 -16.60
CA ASN A 60 -2.15 -7.10 -17.20
C ASN A 60 -3.26 -7.85 -16.46
N ASP A 61 -3.30 -7.82 -15.13
CA ASP A 61 -4.18 -8.69 -14.34
C ASP A 61 -5.37 -7.95 -13.73
N TRP A 62 -5.17 -6.70 -13.34
CA TRP A 62 -6.16 -5.87 -12.64
C TRP A 62 -7.47 -5.69 -13.44
N HIS A 63 -7.38 -5.45 -14.73
CA HIS A 63 -8.56 -5.22 -15.58
C HIS A 63 -9.53 -6.41 -15.59
N MET A 64 -9.00 -7.63 -15.58
CA MET A 64 -9.81 -8.85 -15.47
C MET A 64 -10.49 -8.92 -14.09
N ILE A 65 -9.73 -8.70 -13.02
CA ILE A 65 -10.27 -8.74 -11.65
C ILE A 65 -11.38 -7.71 -11.49
N ASN A 66 -11.16 -6.48 -11.96
CA ASN A 66 -12.15 -5.41 -11.88
C ASN A 66 -13.43 -5.77 -12.65
N SER A 67 -13.31 -6.11 -13.93
CA SER A 67 -14.48 -6.33 -14.80
C SER A 67 -15.25 -7.61 -14.49
N GLU A 68 -14.56 -8.70 -14.13
CA GLU A 68 -15.23 -9.99 -13.89
C GLU A 68 -15.78 -10.12 -12.46
N PHE A 69 -15.15 -9.47 -11.46
CA PHE A 69 -15.48 -9.74 -10.06
C PHE A 69 -15.87 -8.50 -9.26
N VAL A 70 -15.19 -7.35 -9.45
CA VAL A 70 -15.48 -6.15 -8.67
C VAL A 70 -16.74 -5.45 -9.19
N GLU A 71 -16.81 -5.18 -10.50
CA GLU A 71 -17.98 -4.53 -11.13
C GLU A 71 -19.25 -5.40 -11.04
N THR A 72 -19.08 -6.71 -10.94
CA THR A 72 -20.20 -7.66 -10.76
C THR A 72 -20.64 -7.79 -9.30
N GLY A 73 -19.91 -7.15 -8.36
CA GLY A 73 -20.25 -7.12 -6.94
C GLY A 73 -19.84 -8.36 -6.15
N GLN A 74 -19.07 -9.27 -6.73
CA GLN A 74 -18.59 -10.48 -6.07
C GLN A 74 -17.38 -10.22 -5.17
N VAL A 75 -16.53 -9.25 -5.57
CA VAL A 75 -15.31 -8.84 -4.86
C VAL A 75 -15.41 -7.39 -4.46
N ARG A 76 -14.99 -7.07 -3.25
CA ARG A 76 -14.59 -5.71 -2.85
C ARG A 76 -13.07 -5.64 -2.81
N PHE A 77 -12.54 -4.60 -3.43
CA PHE A 77 -11.10 -4.43 -3.60
C PHE A 77 -10.60 -3.18 -2.87
N ILE A 78 -9.44 -3.31 -2.22
CA ILE A 78 -8.78 -2.23 -1.51
C ILE A 78 -7.32 -2.16 -1.98
N PHE A 79 -6.90 -1.00 -2.48
CA PHE A 79 -5.50 -0.73 -2.75
C PHE A 79 -4.90 0.08 -1.60
N ARG A 80 -3.89 -0.46 -0.94
CA ARG A 80 -3.11 0.21 0.12
C ARG A 80 -1.70 0.49 -0.38
N PRO A 81 -1.38 1.73 -0.78
CA PRO A 81 -0.03 2.06 -1.18
C PRO A 81 0.93 1.99 0.00
N ILE A 82 2.10 1.37 -0.26
CA ILE A 82 3.24 1.34 0.67
C ILE A 82 4.51 1.80 -0.04
N VAL A 83 5.57 2.06 0.74
CA VAL A 83 6.81 2.60 0.21
C VAL A 83 7.80 1.48 -0.10
N THR A 84 8.28 1.47 -1.35
CA THR A 84 9.46 0.70 -1.80
C THR A 84 10.44 1.64 -2.50
N PRO A 85 11.72 1.29 -2.64
CA PRO A 85 12.67 2.09 -3.40
C PRO A 85 12.26 2.22 -4.91
N PRO A 86 12.43 3.41 -5.52
CA PRO A 86 12.84 4.68 -4.88
C PRO A 86 11.69 5.33 -4.09
N GLU A 87 11.94 5.60 -2.80
CA GLU A 87 10.93 5.99 -1.82
C GLU A 87 10.17 7.27 -2.20
N GLN A 88 10.88 8.23 -2.82
CA GLN A 88 10.26 9.49 -3.24
C GLN A 88 9.19 9.26 -4.32
N MET A 89 9.41 8.31 -5.23
CA MET A 89 8.44 7.95 -6.25
C MET A 89 7.21 7.28 -5.64
N ALA A 90 7.44 6.31 -4.74
CA ALA A 90 6.38 5.60 -4.05
C ALA A 90 5.50 6.56 -3.23
N ALA A 91 6.12 7.44 -2.43
CA ALA A 91 5.42 8.42 -1.61
C ALA A 91 4.68 9.47 -2.46
N ALA A 92 5.29 9.99 -3.53
CA ALA A 92 4.64 10.95 -4.41
C ALA A 92 3.40 10.37 -5.09
N GLY A 93 3.45 9.11 -5.55
CA GLY A 93 2.29 8.40 -6.07
C GLY A 93 1.18 8.25 -5.03
N ALA A 94 1.53 7.80 -3.81
CA ALA A 94 0.59 7.65 -2.72
C ALA A 94 -0.08 9.00 -2.36
N PHE A 95 0.70 10.06 -2.20
CA PHE A 95 0.16 11.38 -1.87
C PHE A 95 -0.74 11.91 -2.98
N LEU A 96 -0.37 11.74 -4.25
CA LEU A 96 -1.23 12.19 -5.35
C LEU A 96 -2.54 11.40 -5.40
N SER A 97 -2.53 10.09 -5.14
CA SER A 97 -3.76 9.30 -5.07
C SER A 97 -4.67 9.70 -3.90
N TYR A 98 -4.12 10.26 -2.81
CA TYR A 98 -4.90 10.81 -1.69
C TYR A 98 -5.44 12.22 -1.93
N CYS A 99 -4.95 12.91 -2.97
CA CYS A 99 -5.33 14.28 -3.31
C CYS A 99 -6.66 14.43 -4.02
N VAL A 100 -7.26 13.34 -4.43
CA VAL A 100 -8.53 13.34 -5.16
C VAL A 100 -9.68 12.96 -4.23
N ASP A 101 -10.90 13.22 -4.67
CA ASP A 101 -12.09 12.76 -3.96
C ASP A 101 -12.13 11.22 -3.99
N ASP A 102 -12.67 10.58 -2.95
CA ASP A 102 -12.71 9.12 -2.83
C ASP A 102 -13.28 8.43 -4.07
N ALA A 103 -14.29 9.01 -4.70
CA ALA A 103 -14.88 8.50 -5.94
C ALA A 103 -13.90 8.47 -7.14
N ARG A 104 -12.79 9.19 -7.06
CA ARG A 104 -11.77 9.26 -8.10
C ARG A 104 -10.43 8.62 -7.69
N TYR A 105 -10.41 8.00 -6.53
CA TYR A 105 -9.19 7.37 -6.00
C TYR A 105 -8.62 6.32 -6.96
N TYR A 106 -9.47 5.44 -7.49
CA TYR A 106 -9.03 4.39 -8.41
C TYR A 106 -8.68 4.92 -9.81
N ASP A 107 -9.30 6.05 -10.25
CA ASP A 107 -8.80 6.76 -11.45
C ASP A 107 -7.36 7.23 -11.25
N ALA A 108 -7.02 7.68 -10.04
CA ALA A 108 -5.66 8.11 -9.72
C ALA A 108 -4.70 6.92 -9.65
N VAL A 109 -5.13 5.80 -9.06
CA VAL A 109 -4.34 4.54 -9.00
C VAL A 109 -4.00 4.08 -10.42
N ASP A 110 -4.99 3.99 -11.30
CA ASP A 110 -4.83 3.54 -12.70
C ASP A 110 -3.90 4.47 -13.48
N LEU A 111 -4.11 5.78 -13.41
CA LEU A 111 -3.25 6.76 -14.10
C LEU A 111 -1.81 6.72 -13.61
N LEU A 112 -1.58 6.54 -12.32
CA LEU A 112 -0.25 6.48 -11.74
C LEU A 112 0.50 5.22 -12.18
N PHE A 113 -0.16 4.07 -12.26
CA PHE A 113 0.45 2.85 -12.77
C PHE A 113 0.64 2.90 -14.29
N MET A 114 -0.30 3.47 -15.04
CA MET A 114 -0.16 3.71 -16.48
C MET A 114 1.07 4.57 -16.80
N GLU A 115 1.36 5.58 -15.99
CA GLU A 115 2.51 6.49 -16.17
C GLU A 115 3.78 5.99 -15.45
N GLN A 116 3.74 4.87 -14.74
CA GLN A 116 4.85 4.37 -13.92
C GLN A 116 6.16 4.25 -14.71
N SER A 117 6.12 3.62 -15.88
CA SER A 117 7.30 3.43 -16.73
C SER A 117 7.90 4.76 -17.16
N ASN A 118 7.06 5.76 -17.51
CA ASN A 118 7.49 7.11 -17.87
C ASN A 118 8.15 7.83 -16.69
N ILE A 119 7.61 7.65 -15.48
CA ILE A 119 8.18 8.23 -14.25
C ILE A 119 9.55 7.60 -13.95
N ILE A 120 9.66 6.25 -14.01
CA ILE A 120 10.91 5.53 -13.80
C ILE A 120 11.97 5.96 -14.81
N GLU A 121 11.61 6.06 -16.08
CA GLU A 121 12.53 6.47 -17.14
C GLU A 121 12.97 7.93 -16.96
N GLY A 122 12.03 8.83 -16.66
CA GLY A 122 12.33 10.23 -16.36
C GLY A 122 13.29 10.39 -15.17
N MET A 123 13.11 9.61 -14.10
CA MET A 123 14.04 9.59 -12.96
C MET A 123 15.44 9.12 -13.37
N ARG A 124 15.51 8.05 -14.17
CA ARG A 124 16.78 7.49 -14.66
C ARG A 124 17.52 8.48 -15.54
N ASN A 125 16.80 9.17 -16.41
CA ASN A 125 17.33 10.14 -17.38
C ASN A 125 17.52 11.54 -16.79
N ARG A 126 17.10 11.78 -15.53
CA ARG A 126 17.09 13.09 -14.86
C ARG A 126 16.25 14.14 -15.60
N GLU A 127 15.10 13.70 -16.12
CA GLU A 127 14.11 14.53 -16.78
C GLU A 127 13.17 15.21 -15.77
N ASP A 128 12.24 16.04 -16.28
CA ASP A 128 11.23 16.70 -15.45
C ASP A 128 10.11 15.74 -15.00
N VAL A 129 10.40 14.91 -14.02
CA VAL A 129 9.42 13.98 -13.41
C VAL A 129 8.25 14.75 -12.74
N LEU A 130 8.52 15.94 -12.20
CA LEU A 130 7.46 16.78 -11.64
C LEU A 130 6.45 17.20 -12.69
N GLY A 131 6.88 17.41 -13.93
CA GLY A 131 5.99 17.66 -15.07
C GLY A 131 5.07 16.48 -15.37
N ILE A 132 5.53 15.23 -15.20
CA ILE A 132 4.68 14.04 -15.34
C ILE A 132 3.59 14.03 -14.26
N TYR A 133 3.96 14.17 -12.99
CA TYR A 133 2.98 14.26 -11.88
C TYR A 133 1.99 15.41 -12.08
N THR A 134 2.46 16.57 -12.59
CA THR A 134 1.58 17.72 -12.87
C THR A 134 0.54 17.39 -13.97
N ARG A 135 0.91 16.61 -15.00
CA ARG A 135 -0.05 16.16 -16.02
C ARG A 135 -1.07 15.18 -15.45
N ILE A 136 -0.62 14.24 -14.62
CA ILE A 136 -1.52 13.29 -13.92
C ILE A 136 -2.50 14.07 -13.04
N ALA A 137 -2.01 14.99 -12.21
CA ALA A 137 -2.83 15.85 -11.37
C ALA A 137 -3.87 16.62 -12.19
N GLY A 138 -3.46 17.21 -13.33
CA GLY A 138 -4.34 17.92 -14.26
C GLY A 138 -5.46 17.02 -14.83
N ALA A 139 -5.15 15.78 -15.21
CA ALA A 139 -6.13 14.79 -15.65
C ALA A 139 -7.13 14.42 -14.54
N LEU A 140 -6.68 14.48 -13.29
CA LEU A 140 -7.50 14.27 -12.10
C LEU A 140 -8.25 15.53 -11.63
N GLY A 141 -8.14 16.65 -12.36
CA GLY A 141 -8.81 17.91 -12.03
C GLY A 141 -8.12 18.71 -10.92
N ARG A 142 -6.84 18.44 -10.64
CA ARG A 142 -6.03 19.15 -9.65
C ARG A 142 -5.00 20.06 -10.33
N SER A 143 -4.85 21.25 -9.83
CA SER A 143 -3.78 22.15 -10.25
C SER A 143 -2.43 21.69 -9.70
N ARG A 144 -1.35 22.23 -10.28
CA ARG A 144 0.01 21.98 -9.78
C ARG A 144 0.19 22.43 -8.33
N ASP A 145 -0.41 23.54 -7.93
CA ASP A 145 -0.27 24.07 -6.57
C ASP A 145 -1.03 23.19 -5.55
N GLU A 146 -2.22 22.69 -5.91
CA GLU A 146 -2.96 21.72 -5.09
C GLU A 146 -2.16 20.41 -4.96
N MET A 147 -1.59 19.89 -6.04
CA MET A 147 -0.72 18.71 -6.00
C MET A 147 0.47 18.92 -5.06
N LEU A 148 1.16 20.06 -5.15
CA LEU A 148 2.30 20.36 -4.28
C LEU A 148 1.87 20.53 -2.81
N ALA A 149 0.67 21.07 -2.55
CA ALA A 149 0.09 21.13 -1.21
C ALA A 149 -0.14 19.73 -0.65
N CYS A 150 -0.69 18.81 -1.44
CA CYS A 150 -0.90 17.42 -1.06
C CYS A 150 0.41 16.68 -0.73
N PHE A 151 1.49 16.94 -1.46
CA PHE A 151 2.80 16.33 -1.18
C PHE A 151 3.39 16.78 0.16
N ASN A 152 2.92 17.90 0.70
CA ASN A 152 3.34 18.47 1.98
C ASN A 152 2.28 18.32 3.08
N ASP A 153 1.17 17.61 2.80
CA ASP A 153 0.10 17.43 3.78
C ASP A 153 0.48 16.33 4.79
N GLU A 154 0.50 16.70 6.06
CA GLU A 154 0.81 15.78 7.16
C GLU A 154 -0.25 14.68 7.32
N ALA A 155 -1.51 14.95 6.94
CA ALA A 155 -2.56 13.94 6.95
C ALA A 155 -2.27 12.82 5.93
N ASN A 156 -1.78 13.16 4.73
CA ASN A 156 -1.37 12.19 3.72
C ASN A 156 -0.17 11.36 4.19
N ASN A 157 0.80 12.00 4.84
CA ASN A 157 1.92 11.28 5.44
C ASN A 157 1.44 10.32 6.54
N THR A 158 0.53 10.76 7.42
CA THR A 158 -0.05 9.91 8.46
C THR A 158 -0.78 8.71 7.85
N ARG A 159 -1.57 8.91 6.80
CA ARG A 159 -2.27 7.83 6.07
C ARG A 159 -1.28 6.81 5.48
N LEU A 160 -0.20 7.27 4.85
CA LEU A 160 0.83 6.38 4.32
C LEU A 160 1.54 5.60 5.42
N MET A 161 1.85 6.26 6.54
CA MET A 161 2.46 5.58 7.70
C MET A 161 1.53 4.55 8.32
N SER A 162 0.21 4.79 8.33
CA SER A 162 -0.79 3.81 8.76
C SER A 162 -0.78 2.55 7.89
N ASN A 163 -0.69 2.72 6.57
CA ASN A 163 -0.59 1.59 5.64
C ASN A 163 0.70 0.80 5.86
N LEU A 164 1.85 1.48 6.03
CA LEU A 164 3.14 0.83 6.31
C LEU A 164 3.12 0.04 7.61
N TYR A 165 2.55 0.62 8.65
CA TYR A 165 2.40 -0.05 9.94
C TYR A 165 1.51 -1.30 9.80
N GLN A 166 0.35 -1.17 9.17
CA GLN A 166 -0.57 -2.28 8.97
C GLN A 166 0.05 -3.39 8.10
N ALA A 167 0.73 -3.03 7.01
CA ALA A 167 1.46 -3.99 6.17
C ALA A 167 2.45 -4.83 6.99
N SER A 168 3.16 -4.19 7.93
CA SER A 168 4.06 -4.90 8.85
C SER A 168 3.32 -5.85 9.79
N GLN A 169 2.12 -5.48 10.28
CA GLN A 169 1.29 -6.35 11.13
C GLN A 169 0.72 -7.53 10.33
N ASP A 170 0.37 -7.31 9.07
CA ASP A 170 -0.16 -8.33 8.17
C ASP A 170 0.93 -9.24 7.57
N GLY A 171 2.20 -9.06 7.96
CA GLY A 171 3.32 -9.90 7.51
C GLY A 171 3.78 -9.63 6.08
N VAL A 172 3.44 -8.49 5.50
CA VAL A 172 3.83 -8.10 4.14
C VAL A 172 5.33 -7.86 4.06
N MET A 173 6.02 -8.58 3.19
CA MET A 173 7.48 -8.52 3.01
C MET A 173 7.91 -7.94 1.65
N GLY A 174 6.97 -7.70 0.75
CA GLY A 174 7.23 -7.19 -0.60
C GLY A 174 5.96 -6.73 -1.30
N THR A 175 6.08 -6.28 -2.56
CA THR A 175 4.97 -5.80 -3.36
C THR A 175 5.00 -6.38 -4.77
N PRO A 176 3.83 -6.65 -5.40
CA PRO A 176 2.52 -6.61 -4.75
C PRO A 176 2.34 -7.76 -3.75
N SER A 177 1.55 -7.54 -2.70
CA SER A 177 1.10 -8.58 -1.77
C SER A 177 -0.41 -8.48 -1.61
N PHE A 178 -1.07 -9.63 -1.53
CA PHE A 178 -2.53 -9.70 -1.50
C PHE A 178 -3.03 -10.38 -0.24
N LEU A 179 -4.06 -9.80 0.39
CA LEU A 179 -4.82 -10.48 1.41
C LEU A 179 -6.20 -10.84 0.84
N PHE A 180 -6.62 -12.07 1.07
CA PHE A 180 -7.97 -12.56 0.77
C PHE A 180 -8.70 -12.76 2.08
N ASN A 181 -9.80 -12.02 2.30
CA ASN A 181 -10.53 -12.00 3.57
C ASN A 181 -9.62 -11.79 4.80
N GLY A 182 -8.65 -10.88 4.68
CA GLY A 182 -7.72 -10.53 5.76
C GLY A 182 -6.55 -11.51 5.97
N VAL A 183 -6.44 -12.58 5.18
CA VAL A 183 -5.35 -13.56 5.26
C VAL A 183 -4.39 -13.39 4.09
N LEU A 184 -3.09 -13.29 4.40
CA LEU A 184 -2.04 -13.07 3.41
C LEU A 184 -1.89 -14.28 2.48
N LEU A 185 -1.95 -14.00 1.17
CA LEU A 185 -1.51 -14.91 0.12
C LEU A 185 -0.03 -14.63 -0.19
N SER A 186 0.83 -15.48 0.27
CA SER A 186 2.27 -15.38 0.06
C SER A 186 2.78 -16.44 -0.92
N SER A 187 4.05 -16.38 -1.29
CA SER A 187 4.70 -17.43 -2.08
C SER A 187 5.86 -18.04 -1.30
N GLN A 188 5.98 -19.37 -1.36
CA GLN A 188 7.06 -20.09 -0.72
C GLN A 188 7.60 -21.20 -1.63
N GLN A 189 8.90 -21.48 -1.53
CA GLN A 189 9.48 -22.62 -2.21
C GLN A 189 9.27 -23.89 -1.38
N VAL A 190 8.54 -24.83 -1.94
CA VAL A 190 8.26 -26.15 -1.33
C VAL A 190 8.63 -27.23 -2.33
N ASP A 191 9.48 -28.17 -1.95
CA ASP A 191 9.97 -29.27 -2.81
C ASP A 191 10.62 -28.79 -4.14
N GLY A 192 11.18 -27.56 -4.16
CA GLY A 192 11.83 -26.98 -5.33
C GLY A 192 10.90 -26.13 -6.24
N GLU A 193 9.62 -26.09 -5.96
CA GLU A 193 8.62 -25.29 -6.70
C GLU A 193 8.13 -24.12 -5.86
N TYR A 194 7.88 -22.96 -6.49
CA TYR A 194 7.22 -21.85 -5.82
C TYR A 194 5.71 -22.04 -5.89
N ILE A 195 5.06 -22.11 -4.73
CA ILE A 195 3.61 -22.26 -4.59
C ILE A 195 3.02 -21.13 -3.76
N PHE A 196 1.72 -20.89 -3.93
CA PHE A 196 0.99 -20.00 -3.04
C PHE A 196 0.73 -20.66 -1.69
N ILE A 197 0.93 -19.86 -0.64
CA ILE A 197 0.63 -20.15 0.75
C ILE A 197 -0.46 -19.18 1.19
N TYR A 198 -1.57 -19.69 1.71
CA TYR A 198 -2.64 -18.90 2.30
C TYR A 198 -2.58 -19.01 3.82
N GLY A 199 -2.22 -17.90 4.46
CA GLY A 199 -1.82 -17.95 5.87
C GLY A 199 -0.55 -18.79 6.05
N ASP A 200 -0.68 -19.92 6.74
CA ASP A 200 0.44 -20.84 7.03
C ASP A 200 0.41 -22.14 6.20
N GLU A 201 -0.60 -22.32 5.34
CA GLU A 201 -0.83 -23.57 4.63
C GLU A 201 -0.71 -23.40 3.10
N PRO A 202 -0.22 -24.43 2.38
CA PRO A 202 -0.26 -24.43 0.92
C PRO A 202 -1.68 -24.23 0.39
N LEU A 203 -1.85 -23.29 -0.55
CA LEU A 203 -3.12 -23.14 -1.24
C LEU A 203 -3.35 -24.34 -2.17
N ILE A 204 -4.46 -25.05 -1.93
CA ILE A 204 -4.85 -26.24 -2.70
C ILE A 204 -6.12 -25.95 -3.49
N LEU A 205 -6.06 -26.06 -4.81
CA LEU A 205 -7.23 -25.96 -5.69
C LEU A 205 -7.45 -27.30 -6.40
N ASN A 206 -8.63 -27.86 -6.23
CA ASN A 206 -9.01 -29.18 -6.83
C ASN A 206 -8.06 -30.33 -6.48
N GLY A 207 -7.41 -30.27 -5.31
CA GLY A 207 -6.48 -31.28 -4.84
C GLY A 207 -5.01 -31.03 -5.21
N ASP A 208 -4.72 -30.00 -6.01
CA ASP A 208 -3.36 -29.66 -6.44
C ASP A 208 -2.87 -28.37 -5.77
N ARG A 209 -1.56 -28.30 -5.48
CA ARG A 209 -0.89 -27.07 -5.06
C ARG A 209 -0.94 -26.03 -6.17
N VAL A 210 -1.14 -24.77 -5.83
CA VAL A 210 -1.21 -23.66 -6.80
C VAL A 210 0.19 -23.07 -6.99
N PRO A 211 0.76 -23.11 -8.20
CA PRO A 211 2.02 -22.44 -8.51
C PRO A 211 1.90 -20.93 -8.23
N ALA A 212 2.94 -20.35 -7.62
CA ALA A 212 2.96 -18.93 -7.29
C ALA A 212 3.31 -18.07 -8.53
N GLU A 213 2.39 -18.05 -9.46
CA GLU A 213 2.44 -17.25 -10.68
C GLU A 213 1.33 -16.19 -10.64
N PHE A 214 1.72 -14.91 -10.66
CA PHE A 214 0.79 -13.79 -10.74
C PHE A 214 0.39 -13.60 -12.21
N THR A 215 -0.72 -14.21 -12.59
CA THR A 215 -1.31 -14.16 -13.93
C THR A 215 -2.83 -14.08 -13.83
N GLU A 216 -3.49 -13.56 -14.87
CA GLU A 216 -4.96 -13.53 -14.93
C GLU A 216 -5.59 -14.89 -14.61
N ASP A 217 -5.05 -15.99 -15.17
CA ASP A 217 -5.58 -17.34 -14.94
C ASP A 217 -5.45 -17.76 -13.47
N SER A 218 -4.29 -17.51 -12.87
CA SER A 218 -4.06 -17.80 -11.46
C SER A 218 -5.00 -17.01 -10.57
N PHE A 219 -5.12 -15.69 -10.77
CA PHE A 219 -6.04 -14.86 -10.00
C PHE A 219 -7.50 -15.28 -10.18
N ARG A 220 -7.92 -15.54 -11.42
CA ARG A 220 -9.30 -16.00 -11.69
C ARG A 220 -9.61 -17.29 -10.95
N ARG A 221 -8.72 -18.28 -10.98
CA ARG A 221 -8.89 -19.55 -10.29
C ARG A 221 -8.92 -19.39 -8.76
N ILE A 222 -8.05 -18.58 -8.22
CA ILE A 222 -7.98 -18.30 -6.78
C ILE A 222 -9.26 -17.58 -6.33
N ILE A 223 -9.68 -16.53 -7.02
CA ILE A 223 -10.89 -15.77 -6.70
C ILE A 223 -12.12 -16.68 -6.74
N LEU A 224 -12.29 -17.47 -7.79
CA LEU A 224 -13.41 -18.40 -7.91
C LEU A 224 -13.44 -19.45 -6.79
N HIS A 225 -12.28 -19.90 -6.33
CA HIS A 225 -12.19 -20.82 -5.19
C HIS A 225 -12.74 -20.16 -3.91
N PHE A 226 -12.27 -18.98 -3.57
CA PHE A 226 -12.75 -18.28 -2.36
C PHE A 226 -14.22 -17.87 -2.43
N LEU A 227 -14.74 -17.54 -3.60
CA LEU A 227 -16.15 -17.27 -3.78
C LEU A 227 -17.03 -18.52 -3.53
N THR A 228 -16.57 -19.70 -3.97
CA THR A 228 -17.32 -20.96 -3.77
C THR A 228 -17.28 -21.43 -2.30
N GLU A 229 -16.23 -21.14 -1.56
CA GLU A 229 -16.14 -21.46 -0.13
C GLU A 229 -17.07 -20.54 0.69
N SER A 230 -17.14 -19.24 0.35
CA SER A 230 -18.01 -18.28 1.02
C SER A 230 -19.51 -18.58 0.89
N ASP A 231 -19.93 -19.24 -0.19
CA ASP A 231 -21.33 -19.65 -0.41
C ASP A 231 -21.73 -20.93 0.37
N SER A 232 -20.77 -21.55 1.05
CA SER A 232 -20.94 -22.85 1.72
C SER A 232 -21.14 -22.75 3.24
N ASP A 233 -20.93 -21.57 3.83
CA ASP A 233 -21.10 -21.25 5.26
C ASP A 233 -22.38 -20.43 5.51
#